data_79e8ac30ab1ecfddc757019543689991
#
_entry.id   79e8ac30ab1ecfddc757019543689991
#
_cell.length_a   1.000
_cell.length_b   1.000
_cell.length_c   1.000
_cell.angle_alpha   90.00
_cell.angle_beta   90.00
_cell.angle_gamma   90.00
#
_symmetry.space_group_name_H-M   'P 1'
#
loop_
_entity.id
_entity.type
_entity.pdbx_description
1 polymer ?
#
loop_
_entity_poly.entity_id
_entity_poly.type
_entity_poly.pdbx_seq_one_letter_code
_entity_poly.pdbx_strand_id
1 'polypeptide(L)'
;TLEDLNYDVSRGMDKAAVTSLATCDYIRKGVSVLITGPAGTGKSWLATALGYQACLNGYKVMYFNIMKLFEEIALARISSTLHKFFGKIAQTNLLILDDFGVKVLEGQQLLDLMEIIEDRHGRNSTIIVSQLPIANWYDVLNGNTTAADAILDRIVHTSKRFTLAGSSLRKK
;
A
#
# COMPACT_ATOMS: atom_id res chain seq x y z
N THR A 1 -8.15 16.34 2.57
CA THR A 1 -7.72 16.01 3.95
C THR A 1 -8.58 14.90 4.52
N LEU A 2 -8.16 14.31 5.65
CA LEU A 2 -8.96 13.29 6.34
C LEU A 2 -10.31 13.82 6.81
N GLU A 3 -10.40 15.12 7.05
CA GLU A 3 -11.63 15.79 7.46
C GLU A 3 -12.69 15.81 6.36
N ASP A 4 -12.27 15.75 5.11
CA ASP A 4 -13.15 15.79 3.94
C ASP A 4 -13.68 14.40 3.54
N LEU A 5 -13.36 13.34 4.30
CA LEU A 5 -13.80 11.99 3.99
C LEU A 5 -15.31 11.82 4.15
N ASN A 6 -15.89 11.10 3.21
CA ASN A 6 -17.28 10.66 3.32
C ASN A 6 -17.35 9.38 4.17
N TYR A 7 -17.83 9.54 5.40
CA TYR A 7 -17.97 8.45 6.36
C TYR A 7 -19.31 7.71 6.27
N ASP A 8 -19.94 7.76 5.12
CA ASP A 8 -21.16 6.96 4.91
C ASP A 8 -20.88 5.48 5.23
N VAL A 9 -21.71 4.88 6.06
CA VAL A 9 -21.59 3.47 6.48
C VAL A 9 -21.54 2.53 5.28
N SER A 10 -22.26 2.86 4.19
CA SER A 10 -22.27 2.06 2.96
C SER A 10 -20.90 2.00 2.27
N ARG A 11 -19.97 2.88 2.60
CA ARG A 11 -18.62 2.91 2.02
C ARG A 11 -17.58 2.12 2.82
N GLY A 12 -17.96 1.58 3.98
CA GLY A 12 -17.04 0.82 4.82
C GLY A 12 -15.96 1.66 5.50
N MET A 13 -16.09 2.99 5.51
CA MET A 13 -15.15 3.86 6.21
C MET A 13 -15.60 4.07 7.66
N ASP A 14 -14.91 3.43 8.60
CA ASP A 14 -15.11 3.62 10.02
C ASP A 14 -14.36 4.88 10.47
N LYS A 15 -15.09 5.89 10.89
CA LYS A 15 -14.52 7.16 11.36
C LYS A 15 -13.54 6.98 12.52
N ALA A 16 -13.87 6.11 13.47
CA ALA A 16 -13.00 5.85 14.62
C ALA A 16 -11.67 5.24 14.18
N ALA A 17 -11.70 4.26 13.26
CA ALA A 17 -10.51 3.64 12.72
C ALA A 17 -9.65 4.64 11.92
N VAL A 18 -10.28 5.46 11.07
CA VAL A 18 -9.57 6.50 10.30
C VAL A 18 -8.97 7.54 11.22
N THR A 19 -9.71 7.97 12.24
CA THR A 19 -9.22 8.93 13.25
C THR A 19 -8.02 8.36 14.00
N SER A 20 -8.02 7.08 14.32
CA SER A 20 -6.87 6.39 14.92
C SER A 20 -5.64 6.45 14.01
N LEU A 21 -5.81 6.28 12.70
CA LEU A 21 -4.72 6.40 11.75
C LEU A 21 -4.18 7.85 11.63
N ALA A 22 -5.02 8.84 11.87
CA ALA A 22 -4.62 10.25 11.83
C ALA A 22 -3.57 10.60 12.88
N THR A 23 -3.45 9.84 13.96
CA THR A 23 -2.39 10.01 14.96
C THR A 23 -1.01 9.55 14.48
N CYS A 24 -0.94 8.85 13.37
CA CYS A 24 0.27 8.23 12.82
C CYS A 24 0.90 7.19 13.75
N ASP A 25 0.16 6.66 14.70
CA ASP A 25 0.66 5.62 15.61
C ASP A 25 1.05 4.34 14.86
N TYR A 26 0.29 4.00 13.81
CA TYR A 26 0.62 2.86 12.96
C TYR A 26 2.01 2.98 12.31
N ILE A 27 2.43 4.20 11.97
CA ILE A 27 3.76 4.45 11.39
C ILE A 27 4.85 4.19 12.44
N ARG A 28 4.68 4.71 13.64
CA ARG A 28 5.62 4.47 14.74
C ARG A 28 5.79 2.99 15.07
N LYS A 29 4.70 2.25 14.97
CA LYS A 29 4.67 0.81 15.27
C LYS A 29 5.05 -0.08 14.08
N GLY A 30 5.26 0.50 12.91
CA GLY A 30 5.56 -0.27 11.70
C GLY A 30 4.42 -1.17 11.23
N VAL A 31 3.18 -0.79 11.52
CA VAL A 31 1.98 -1.54 11.13
C VAL A 31 1.53 -1.10 9.73
N SER A 32 1.31 -2.05 8.86
CA SER A 32 0.85 -1.77 7.50
C SER A 32 -0.67 -1.66 7.42
N VAL A 33 -1.16 -1.03 6.35
CA VAL A 33 -2.58 -0.78 6.10
C VAL A 33 -2.95 -1.29 4.71
N LEU A 34 -4.02 -2.05 4.61
CA LEU A 34 -4.53 -2.56 3.34
C LEU A 34 -5.89 -1.92 3.06
N ILE A 35 -6.02 -1.29 1.90
CA ILE A 35 -7.24 -0.60 1.48
C ILE A 35 -7.74 -1.27 0.20
N THR A 36 -8.89 -1.92 0.27
CA THR A 36 -9.49 -2.63 -0.86
C THR A 36 -10.90 -2.12 -1.13
N GLY A 37 -11.40 -2.39 -2.32
CA GLY A 37 -12.76 -2.05 -2.73
C GLY A 37 -12.84 -1.74 -4.22
N PRO A 38 -14.07 -1.68 -4.78
CA PRO A 38 -14.27 -1.38 -6.19
C PRO A 38 -13.73 0.00 -6.59
N ALA A 39 -13.54 0.19 -7.88
CA ALA A 39 -13.11 1.47 -8.43
C ALA A 39 -14.06 2.61 -8.02
N GLY A 40 -13.52 3.77 -7.72
CA GLY A 40 -14.29 4.97 -7.40
C GLY A 40 -14.86 5.02 -5.99
N THR A 41 -14.46 4.13 -5.08
CA THR A 41 -14.92 4.13 -3.69
C THR A 41 -14.10 5.02 -2.76
N GLY A 42 -13.07 5.69 -3.27
CA GLY A 42 -12.25 6.62 -2.49
C GLY A 42 -10.97 6.02 -1.91
N LYS A 43 -10.54 4.84 -2.37
CA LYS A 43 -9.34 4.15 -1.85
C LYS A 43 -8.07 4.99 -1.98
N SER A 44 -7.77 5.45 -3.20
CA SER A 44 -6.57 6.24 -3.47
C SER A 44 -6.62 7.58 -2.76
N TRP A 45 -7.82 8.16 -2.65
CA TRP A 45 -8.02 9.40 -1.92
C TRP A 45 -7.73 9.22 -0.44
N LEU A 46 -8.21 8.13 0.18
CA LEU A 46 -7.90 7.81 1.57
C LEU A 46 -6.39 7.62 1.78
N ALA A 47 -5.74 6.85 0.91
CA ALA A 47 -4.29 6.64 0.99
C ALA A 47 -3.51 7.95 0.87
N THR A 48 -3.91 8.81 -0.07
CA THR A 48 -3.29 10.13 -0.27
C THR A 48 -3.48 11.03 0.95
N ALA A 49 -4.68 11.02 1.55
CA ALA A 49 -4.96 11.79 2.75
C ALA A 49 -4.14 11.30 3.95
N LEU A 50 -3.96 10.00 4.10
CA LEU A 50 -3.08 9.42 5.13
C LEU A 50 -1.62 9.81 4.91
N GLY A 51 -1.16 9.82 3.66
CA GLY A 51 0.19 10.28 3.30
C GLY A 51 0.40 11.75 3.63
N TYR A 52 -0.58 12.60 3.30
CA TYR A 52 -0.52 14.01 3.63
C TYR A 52 -0.44 14.23 5.15
N GLN A 53 -1.29 13.52 5.91
CA GLN A 53 -1.26 13.59 7.37
C GLN A 53 0.09 13.16 7.94
N ALA A 54 0.68 12.11 7.39
CA ALA A 54 2.01 11.66 7.79
C ALA A 54 3.07 12.73 7.53
N CYS A 55 3.02 13.41 6.38
CA CYS A 55 3.92 14.52 6.08
C CYS A 55 3.77 15.67 7.07
N LEU A 56 2.54 16.02 7.46
CA LEU A 56 2.29 17.04 8.48
C LEU A 56 2.89 16.68 9.84
N ASN A 57 3.03 15.40 10.12
CA ASN A 57 3.65 14.90 11.36
C ASN A 57 5.16 14.66 11.23
N GLY A 58 5.76 15.11 10.14
CA GLY A 58 7.22 15.05 9.94
C GLY A 58 7.76 13.74 9.41
N TYR A 59 6.91 12.83 8.97
CA TYR A 59 7.34 11.55 8.39
C TYR A 59 7.67 11.68 6.91
N LYS A 60 8.63 10.89 6.45
CA LYS A 60 8.93 10.75 5.03
C LYS A 60 7.95 9.80 4.38
N VAL A 61 7.37 10.22 3.26
CA VAL A 61 6.35 9.47 2.52
C VAL A 61 6.78 9.32 1.06
N MET A 62 6.62 8.13 0.51
CA MET A 62 6.75 7.88 -0.93
C MET A 62 5.45 7.26 -1.42
N TYR A 63 4.96 7.74 -2.56
CA TYR A 63 3.76 7.23 -3.22
C TYR A 63 4.12 6.71 -4.60
N PHE A 64 3.74 5.47 -4.89
CA PHE A 64 3.92 4.87 -6.21
C PHE A 64 2.64 4.16 -6.67
N ASN A 65 2.29 4.35 -7.94
CA ASN A 65 1.57 3.31 -8.66
C ASN A 65 2.50 2.12 -8.78
N ILE A 66 2.06 0.93 -8.42
CA ILE A 66 2.97 -0.22 -8.28
C ILE A 66 3.65 -0.62 -9.60
N MET A 67 2.94 -0.51 -10.72
CA MET A 67 3.55 -0.86 -12.02
C MET A 67 4.59 0.17 -12.44
N LYS A 68 4.38 1.45 -12.09
CA LYS A 68 5.39 2.50 -12.30
C LYS A 68 6.61 2.33 -11.40
N LEU A 69 6.41 1.85 -10.19
CA LEU A 69 7.52 1.50 -9.31
C LEU A 69 8.41 0.42 -9.96
N PHE A 70 7.82 -0.60 -10.54
CA PHE A 70 8.59 -1.64 -11.23
C PHE A 70 9.35 -1.09 -12.44
N GLU A 71 8.80 -0.12 -13.16
CA GLU A 71 9.52 0.58 -14.23
C GLU A 71 10.74 1.32 -13.69
N GLU A 72 10.58 2.05 -12.58
CA GLU A 72 11.69 2.76 -11.93
C GLU A 72 12.76 1.80 -11.41
N ILE A 73 12.37 0.68 -10.85
CA ILE A 73 13.30 -0.36 -10.41
C ILE A 73 14.10 -0.91 -11.59
N ALA A 74 13.44 -1.18 -12.71
CA ALA A 74 14.11 -1.66 -13.92
C ALA A 74 15.13 -0.64 -14.44
N LEU A 75 14.79 0.65 -14.46
CA LEU A 75 15.71 1.73 -14.84
C LEU A 75 16.89 1.82 -13.87
N ALA A 76 16.64 1.72 -12.57
CA ALA A 76 17.68 1.77 -11.55
C ALA A 76 18.65 0.58 -11.70
N ARG A 77 18.13 -0.59 -12.06
CA ARG A 77 18.97 -1.78 -12.32
C ARG A 77 19.90 -1.56 -13.51
N ILE A 78 19.39 -0.99 -14.60
CA ILE A 78 20.18 -0.67 -15.79
C ILE A 78 21.24 0.40 -15.47
N SER A 79 20.87 1.40 -14.67
CA SER A 79 21.74 2.53 -14.29
C SER A 79 22.69 2.22 -13.14
N SER A 80 22.70 0.98 -12.63
CA SER A 80 23.49 0.57 -11.47
C SER A 80 23.23 1.39 -10.19
N THR A 81 22.01 1.88 -10.02
CA THR A 81 21.58 2.67 -8.84
C THR A 81 20.55 1.93 -8.00
N LEU A 82 20.33 0.64 -8.24
CA LEU A 82 19.28 -0.13 -7.58
C LEU A 82 19.44 -0.20 -6.07
N HIS A 83 20.66 -0.45 -5.61
CA HIS A 83 20.95 -0.55 -4.17
C HIS A 83 20.59 0.74 -3.44
N LYS A 84 20.95 1.89 -4.02
CA LYS A 84 20.61 3.20 -3.47
C LYS A 84 19.10 3.43 -3.45
N PHE A 85 18.41 3.04 -4.52
CA PHE A 85 16.95 3.18 -4.63
C PHE A 85 16.22 2.32 -3.60
N PHE A 86 16.59 1.05 -3.47
CA PHE A 86 16.02 0.16 -2.46
C PHE A 86 16.31 0.64 -1.04
N GLY A 87 17.50 1.17 -0.78
CA GLY A 87 17.84 1.76 0.50
C GLY A 87 16.94 2.94 0.86
N LYS A 88 16.66 3.80 -0.10
CA LYS A 88 15.76 4.94 0.08
C LYS A 88 14.33 4.48 0.39
N ILE A 89 13.82 3.48 -0.31
CA ILE A 89 12.50 2.91 -0.06
C ILE A 89 12.46 2.27 1.33
N ALA A 90 13.48 1.51 1.70
CA ALA A 90 13.54 0.83 2.99
C ALA A 90 13.50 1.82 4.17
N GLN A 91 14.11 2.98 4.04
CA GLN A 91 14.18 4.00 5.09
C GLN A 91 12.98 4.95 5.13
N THR A 92 12.13 4.92 4.14
CA THR A 92 10.92 5.77 4.09
C THR A 92 9.92 5.32 5.13
N ASN A 93 9.42 6.25 5.94
CA ASN A 93 8.52 5.94 7.05
C ASN A 93 7.17 5.36 6.60
N LEU A 94 6.62 5.91 5.53
CA LEU A 94 5.37 5.45 4.94
C LEU A 94 5.52 5.29 3.43
N LEU A 95 5.35 4.08 2.96
CA LEU A 95 5.34 3.75 1.53
C LEU A 95 3.91 3.44 1.12
N ILE A 96 3.40 4.13 0.10
CA ILE A 96 2.08 3.88 -0.45
C ILE A 96 2.25 3.22 -1.83
N LEU A 97 1.69 2.03 -1.97
CA LEU A 97 1.66 1.27 -3.23
C LEU A 97 0.23 1.21 -3.72
N ASP A 98 -0.07 1.95 -4.77
CA ASP A 98 -1.40 2.04 -5.35
C ASP A 98 -1.56 1.12 -6.55
N ASP A 99 -2.81 0.76 -6.87
CA ASP A 99 -3.18 -0.09 -8.01
C ASP A 99 -2.59 -1.50 -7.97
N PHE A 100 -2.40 -2.06 -6.79
CA PHE A 100 -1.98 -3.46 -6.66
C PHE A 100 -3.07 -4.39 -7.21
N GLY A 101 -2.65 -5.34 -8.03
CA GLY A 101 -3.57 -6.35 -8.57
C GLY A 101 -4.14 -6.03 -9.95
N VAL A 102 -3.70 -4.95 -10.61
CA VAL A 102 -4.10 -4.64 -11.99
C VAL A 102 -3.56 -5.68 -12.97
N LYS A 103 -2.46 -6.29 -12.60
CA LYS A 103 -1.77 -7.28 -13.41
C LYS A 103 -1.08 -8.31 -12.52
N VAL A 104 -1.01 -9.56 -12.97
CA VAL A 104 -0.22 -10.61 -12.32
C VAL A 104 1.26 -10.24 -12.39
N LEU A 105 1.96 -10.37 -11.27
CA LEU A 105 3.37 -10.04 -11.18
C LEU A 105 4.24 -11.14 -11.77
N GLU A 106 5.23 -10.75 -12.55
CA GLU A 106 6.22 -11.67 -13.14
C GLU A 106 7.38 -11.91 -12.18
N GLY A 107 8.20 -12.90 -12.46
CA GLY A 107 9.22 -13.41 -11.56
C GLY A 107 10.11 -12.35 -10.92
N GLN A 108 10.73 -11.45 -11.71
CA GLN A 108 11.60 -10.42 -11.16
C GLN A 108 10.83 -9.38 -10.36
N GLN A 109 9.62 -9.01 -10.80
CA GLN A 109 8.75 -8.08 -10.06
C GLN A 109 8.39 -8.65 -8.70
N LEU A 110 8.09 -9.93 -8.63
CA LEU A 110 7.76 -10.62 -7.38
C LEU A 110 8.94 -10.61 -6.41
N LEU A 111 10.15 -10.89 -6.90
CA LEU A 111 11.36 -10.85 -6.07
C LEU A 111 11.67 -9.44 -5.58
N ASP A 112 11.48 -8.44 -6.43
CA ASP A 112 11.69 -7.04 -6.06
C ASP A 112 10.69 -6.58 -4.99
N LEU A 113 9.42 -6.97 -5.14
CA LEU A 113 8.40 -6.65 -4.14
C LEU A 113 8.70 -7.36 -2.81
N MET A 114 9.11 -8.62 -2.85
CA MET A 114 9.49 -9.37 -1.66
C MET A 114 10.62 -8.67 -0.90
N GLU A 115 11.65 -8.20 -1.60
CA GLU A 115 12.76 -7.48 -0.98
C GLU A 115 12.28 -6.20 -0.28
N ILE A 116 11.45 -5.42 -0.96
CA ILE A 116 10.87 -4.19 -0.40
C ILE A 116 10.07 -4.51 0.87
N ILE A 117 9.20 -5.50 0.82
CA ILE A 117 8.35 -5.87 1.95
C ILE A 117 9.18 -6.40 3.12
N GLU A 118 10.17 -7.24 2.87
CA GLU A 118 11.04 -7.77 3.92
C GLU A 118 11.86 -6.68 4.61
N ASP A 119 12.43 -5.75 3.85
CA ASP A 119 13.21 -4.65 4.41
C ASP A 119 12.38 -3.75 5.30
N ARG A 120 11.09 -3.64 5.03
CA ARG A 120 10.19 -2.76 5.75
C ARG A 120 9.40 -3.43 6.88
N HIS A 121 9.32 -4.74 6.88
CA HIS A 121 8.49 -5.50 7.82
C HIS A 121 8.85 -5.23 9.28
N GLY A 122 7.87 -4.83 10.07
CA GLY A 122 8.04 -4.52 11.49
C GLY A 122 8.83 -3.23 11.79
N ARG A 123 9.27 -2.50 10.76
CA ARG A 123 10.08 -1.28 10.90
C ARG A 123 9.37 -0.05 10.41
N ASN A 124 8.84 -0.10 9.20
CA ASN A 124 8.16 1.00 8.54
C ASN A 124 6.83 0.55 7.98
N SER A 125 5.87 1.47 7.91
CA SER A 125 4.52 1.18 7.44
C SER A 125 4.41 1.22 5.93
N THR A 126 3.65 0.28 5.38
CA THR A 126 3.30 0.24 3.96
C THR A 126 1.79 0.25 3.83
N ILE A 127 1.26 1.13 2.97
CA ILE A 127 -0.14 1.13 2.58
C ILE A 127 -0.24 0.50 1.20
N ILE A 128 -1.07 -0.51 1.06
CA ILE A 128 -1.34 -1.14 -0.23
C ILE A 128 -2.80 -0.91 -0.59
N VAL A 129 -3.02 -0.37 -1.78
CA VAL A 129 -4.35 -0.05 -2.31
C VAL A 129 -4.65 -0.96 -3.49
N SER A 130 -5.80 -1.64 -3.47
CA SER A 130 -6.19 -2.59 -4.51
C SER A 130 -7.69 -2.61 -4.75
N GLN A 131 -8.10 -2.82 -6.00
CA GLN A 131 -9.49 -3.12 -6.34
C GLN A 131 -9.84 -4.58 -6.02
N LEU A 132 -8.84 -5.45 -5.89
CA LEU A 132 -9.07 -6.86 -5.61
C LEU A 132 -9.22 -7.12 -4.11
N PRO A 133 -10.19 -7.94 -3.71
CA PRO A 133 -10.23 -8.47 -2.35
C PRO A 133 -8.92 -9.18 -2.00
N ILE A 134 -8.53 -9.13 -0.74
CA ILE A 134 -7.28 -9.76 -0.26
C ILE A 134 -7.24 -11.25 -0.58
N ALA A 135 -8.39 -11.93 -0.56
CA ALA A 135 -8.49 -13.34 -0.91
C ALA A 135 -8.00 -13.67 -2.33
N ASN A 136 -7.96 -12.68 -3.23
CA ASN A 136 -7.50 -12.83 -4.61
C ASN A 136 -6.03 -12.45 -4.81
N TRP A 137 -5.35 -11.96 -3.79
CA TRP A 137 -3.97 -11.47 -3.93
C TRP A 137 -2.96 -12.57 -4.21
N TYR A 138 -3.24 -13.79 -3.75
CA TYR A 138 -2.37 -14.93 -4.03
C TYR A 138 -2.19 -15.17 -5.53
N ASP A 139 -3.27 -15.05 -6.29
CA ASP A 139 -3.24 -15.22 -7.76
C ASP A 139 -2.42 -14.12 -8.44
N VAL A 140 -2.50 -12.88 -7.94
CA VAL A 140 -1.71 -11.75 -8.44
C VAL A 140 -0.21 -11.98 -8.21
N LEU A 141 0.12 -12.61 -7.09
CA LEU A 141 1.51 -12.96 -6.73
C LEU A 141 1.97 -14.29 -7.35
N ASN A 142 1.29 -14.73 -8.40
CA ASN A 142 1.63 -15.92 -9.19
C ASN A 142 1.59 -17.24 -8.40
N GLY A 143 0.72 -17.35 -7.40
CA GLY A 143 0.29 -18.61 -6.79
C GLY A 143 1.40 -19.41 -6.08
N ASN A 144 1.95 -20.41 -6.64
CA ASN A 144 2.75 -21.46 -6.02
C ASN A 144 4.23 -21.11 -5.79
N THR A 145 4.54 -19.93 -5.23
CA THR A 145 5.92 -19.56 -4.98
C THR A 145 6.19 -19.25 -3.52
N THR A 146 7.39 -19.55 -3.06
CA THR A 146 7.85 -19.16 -1.71
C THR A 146 7.81 -17.65 -1.52
N ALA A 147 8.11 -16.88 -2.58
CA ALA A 147 8.06 -15.43 -2.53
C ALA A 147 6.64 -14.91 -2.30
N ALA A 148 5.64 -15.47 -2.99
CA ALA A 148 4.23 -15.10 -2.80
C ALA A 148 3.78 -15.38 -1.37
N ASP A 149 4.11 -16.54 -0.83
CA ASP A 149 3.78 -16.91 0.54
C ASP A 149 4.44 -15.96 1.55
N ALA A 150 5.71 -15.62 1.33
CA ALA A 150 6.45 -14.71 2.20
C ALA A 150 5.85 -13.30 2.18
N ILE A 151 5.49 -12.78 1.02
CA ILE A 151 4.86 -11.46 0.88
C ILE A 151 3.53 -11.44 1.64
N LEU A 152 2.65 -12.41 1.38
CA LEU A 152 1.33 -12.45 2.01
C LEU A 152 1.42 -12.59 3.53
N ASP A 153 2.31 -13.42 4.01
CA ASP A 153 2.52 -13.61 5.45
C ASP A 153 2.88 -12.29 6.13
N ARG A 154 3.75 -11.49 5.51
CA ARG A 154 4.22 -10.24 6.08
C ARG A 154 3.24 -9.07 5.95
N ILE A 155 2.50 -8.97 4.85
CA ILE A 155 1.62 -7.83 4.62
C ILE A 155 0.19 -8.05 5.09
N VAL A 156 -0.26 -9.30 5.26
CA VAL A 156 -1.65 -9.61 5.61
C VAL A 156 -1.83 -9.87 7.10
N HIS A 157 -0.86 -10.49 7.74
CA HIS A 157 -1.01 -11.08 9.10
C HIS A 157 -1.32 -10.07 10.21
N THR A 158 -0.67 -8.91 10.21
CA THR A 158 -0.82 -7.90 11.29
C THR A 158 -1.34 -6.56 10.78
N SER A 159 -1.73 -6.51 9.52
CA SER A 159 -2.16 -5.25 8.89
C SER A 159 -3.55 -4.84 9.33
N LYS A 160 -3.78 -3.52 9.38
CA LYS A 160 -5.12 -2.94 9.48
C LYS A 160 -5.76 -2.97 8.09
N ARG A 161 -7.03 -3.36 8.02
CA ARG A 161 -7.74 -3.53 6.76
C ARG A 161 -8.94 -2.61 6.68
N PHE A 162 -9.09 -1.95 5.53
CA PHE A 162 -10.26 -1.17 5.17
C PHE A 162 -10.82 -1.71 3.87
N THR A 163 -12.07 -2.20 3.89
CA THR A 163 -12.79 -2.63 2.70
C THR A 163 -13.85 -1.59 2.40
N LEU A 164 -13.62 -0.80 1.34
CA LEU A 164 -14.55 0.24 0.94
C LEU A 164 -15.63 -0.30 0.01
N ALA A 165 -16.82 0.25 0.10
CA ALA A 165 -18.00 -0.15 -0.65
C ALA A 165 -18.78 1.08 -1.11
N GLY A 166 -19.91 0.87 -1.76
CA GLY A 166 -20.81 1.92 -2.20
C GLY A 166 -20.64 2.29 -3.68
N SER A 167 -21.38 3.32 -4.11
CA SER A 167 -21.33 3.79 -5.50
C SER A 167 -20.06 4.59 -5.76
N SER A 168 -19.65 4.60 -7.04
CA SER A 168 -18.48 5.36 -7.46
C SER A 168 -18.65 6.86 -7.21
N LEU A 169 -17.67 7.47 -6.55
CA LEU A 169 -17.59 8.92 -6.35
C LEU A 169 -17.22 9.68 -7.64
N ARG A 170 -16.79 8.95 -8.68
CA ARG A 170 -16.41 9.53 -9.98
C ARG A 170 -17.60 9.76 -10.88
N LYS A 171 -18.75 9.14 -10.58
CA LYS A 171 -19.99 9.33 -11.33
C LYS A 171 -20.79 10.46 -10.68
N LYS A 172 -20.57 11.62 -11.14
CA LYS A 172 -21.45 12.76 -10.86
C LYS A 172 -21.99 13.32 -12.16
#